data_030edeac3afcd1a5b9b78b45dfd03215
#
_entry.id   030edeac3afcd1a5b9b78b45dfd03215
#
_cell.length_a   1.000
_cell.length_b   1.000
_cell.length_c   1.000
_cell.angle_alpha   90.00
_cell.angle_beta   90.00
_cell.angle_gamma   90.00
#
_symmetry.space_group_name_H-M   'P 1'
#
loop_
_entity.id
_entity.type
_entity.pdbx_description
1 polymer ?
#
loop_
_entity_poly.entity_id
_entity_poly.type
_entity_poly.pdbx_seq_one_letter_code
_entity_poly.pdbx_strand_id
1 'polypeptide(L)'
;MKIAVKSGVEQLSLFENTAFPYYEAYLRLDEDLHALLDTKMKLVALHMPSMIMTPRGKAGVDFAQEGEVADACFRKLEELLLFASENGVSYIIIHLGFFNSFRETREDVLARVAQRFNKLSCLGVKLCVENVPRWTTLCFEHEPLLSNVEHLTLFQKMCPAIGVTLDIDHLAIDTVFGYFEEGFRDRYIFESDRDRFQLIMEQEMMAQTRNSVALFTEMIQSRVVDFFEKIQPDTIHAVGSDFCNYELVEGKLPLRGEALPLGHDGMVQRMMVVDRIDHKIWLSRIRACGLITLELHLRSDYDYIRMMKENYEFVSSLIP
;
A
#
# COMPACT_ATOMS: atom_id res chain seq x y z
N MET A 1 -7.55 5.72 18.81
CA MET A 1 -6.97 5.71 17.44
C MET A 1 -5.83 6.72 17.38
N LYS A 2 -4.73 6.39 16.69
CA LYS A 2 -3.58 7.29 16.49
C LYS A 2 -3.57 7.76 15.05
N ILE A 3 -3.06 8.99 14.80
CA ILE A 3 -2.77 9.48 13.45
C ILE A 3 -1.26 9.64 13.36
N ALA A 4 -0.63 8.97 12.41
CA ALA A 4 0.79 9.01 12.14
C ALA A 4 1.10 9.61 10.76
N VAL A 5 2.32 10.07 10.54
CA VAL A 5 2.84 10.43 9.22
C VAL A 5 3.76 9.31 8.74
N LYS A 6 3.72 8.95 7.46
CA LYS A 6 4.66 7.98 6.86
C LYS A 6 5.95 8.70 6.48
N SER A 7 7.09 8.16 6.87
CA SER A 7 8.39 8.81 6.64
C SER A 7 9.52 7.78 6.56
N GLY A 8 10.47 7.99 5.65
CA GLY A 8 11.79 7.35 5.71
C GLY A 8 12.71 8.09 6.69
N VAL A 9 13.79 7.45 7.15
CA VAL A 9 14.76 8.04 8.10
C VAL A 9 15.29 9.39 7.59
N GLU A 10 15.63 9.48 6.31
CA GLU A 10 16.15 10.70 5.70
C GLU A 10 15.17 11.88 5.68
N GLN A 11 13.88 11.61 5.86
CA GLN A 11 12.83 12.63 5.86
C GLN A 11 12.44 13.08 7.27
N LEU A 12 12.88 12.37 8.33
CA LEU A 12 12.50 12.68 9.70
C LEU A 12 12.85 14.11 10.11
N SER A 13 13.98 14.63 9.61
CA SER A 13 14.40 16.01 9.86
C SER A 13 13.40 17.07 9.35
N LEU A 14 12.60 16.74 8.33
CA LEU A 14 11.55 17.63 7.82
C LEU A 14 10.45 17.87 8.86
N PHE A 15 10.28 16.92 9.78
CA PHE A 15 9.23 16.94 10.80
C PHE A 15 9.68 17.47 12.16
N GLU A 16 10.96 17.82 12.37
CA GLU A 16 11.52 18.23 13.67
C GLU A 16 10.78 19.41 14.32
N ASN A 17 10.27 20.34 13.50
CA ASN A 17 9.54 21.53 13.94
C ASN A 17 8.02 21.41 13.72
N THR A 18 7.50 20.19 13.62
CA THR A 18 6.08 19.92 13.49
C THR A 18 5.49 19.41 14.81
N ALA A 19 4.17 19.44 14.91
CA ALA A 19 3.44 18.94 16.08
C ALA A 19 2.94 17.49 15.90
N PHE A 20 3.44 16.75 14.90
CA PHE A 20 3.02 15.37 14.71
C PHE A 20 3.52 14.50 15.87
N PRO A 21 2.61 13.75 16.55
CA PRO A 21 3.01 12.97 17.71
C PRO A 21 3.57 11.59 17.35
N TYR A 22 3.16 11.06 16.20
CA TYR A 22 3.43 9.68 15.78
C TYR A 22 3.90 9.59 14.33
N TYR A 23 4.72 8.57 14.05
CA TYR A 23 5.09 8.25 12.68
C TYR A 23 5.15 6.73 12.45
N GLU A 24 4.98 6.36 11.18
CA GLU A 24 5.27 5.06 10.59
C GLU A 24 6.55 5.17 9.78
N ALA A 25 7.51 4.30 10.05
CA ALA A 25 8.76 4.26 9.31
C ALA A 25 8.62 3.37 8.07
N TYR A 26 8.81 3.96 6.87
CA TYR A 26 9.05 3.20 5.66
C TYR A 26 10.52 2.85 5.56
N LEU A 27 10.83 1.56 5.66
CA LEU A 27 12.20 1.08 5.75
C LEU A 27 12.84 0.91 4.37
N ARG A 28 14.12 1.26 4.28
CA ARG A 28 14.98 0.88 3.16
C ARG A 28 15.74 -0.41 3.47
N LEU A 29 16.36 -0.96 2.42
CA LEU A 29 17.05 -2.25 2.48
C LEU A 29 18.09 -2.35 3.62
N ASP A 30 18.90 -1.32 3.79
CA ASP A 30 20.03 -1.29 4.73
C ASP A 30 19.81 -0.23 5.83
N GLU A 31 18.54 -0.02 6.26
CA GLU A 31 18.18 1.00 7.24
C GLU A 31 18.74 0.66 8.62
N ASP A 32 19.37 1.63 9.26
CA ASP A 32 19.71 1.55 10.68
C ASP A 32 18.45 1.75 11.53
N LEU A 33 17.93 0.65 12.08
CA LEU A 33 16.71 0.69 12.89
C LEU A 33 16.84 1.57 14.14
N HIS A 34 18.04 1.73 14.71
CA HIS A 34 18.23 2.59 15.87
C HIS A 34 18.12 4.08 15.52
N ALA A 35 18.50 4.49 14.30
CA ALA A 35 18.31 5.86 13.83
C ALA A 35 16.83 6.28 13.78
N LEU A 36 15.90 5.33 13.71
CA LEU A 36 14.46 5.60 13.80
C LEU A 36 14.04 6.14 15.17
N LEU A 37 14.82 5.92 16.22
CA LEU A 37 14.49 6.35 17.57
C LEU A 37 14.99 7.77 17.86
N ASP A 38 15.83 8.34 16.99
CA ASP A 38 16.44 9.67 17.15
C ASP A 38 15.52 10.79 16.63
N THR A 39 14.27 10.80 17.12
CA THR A 39 13.29 11.84 16.77
C THR A 39 12.36 12.13 17.94
N LYS A 40 11.74 13.32 17.92
CA LYS A 40 10.71 13.70 18.92
C LYS A 40 9.38 12.98 18.71
N MET A 41 9.12 12.49 17.50
CA MET A 41 7.93 11.72 17.19
C MET A 41 8.06 10.30 17.73
N LYS A 42 6.97 9.73 18.19
CA LYS A 42 6.94 8.33 18.60
C LYS A 42 6.77 7.40 17.40
N LEU A 43 7.70 6.49 17.21
CA LEU A 43 7.57 5.39 16.25
C LEU A 43 6.44 4.45 16.68
N VAL A 44 5.44 4.26 15.84
CA VAL A 44 4.26 3.43 16.16
C VAL A 44 4.07 2.26 15.20
N ALA A 45 4.63 2.37 13.99
CA ALA A 45 4.58 1.32 12.99
C ALA A 45 5.89 1.25 12.18
N LEU A 46 6.23 0.06 11.71
CA LEU A 46 7.28 -0.19 10.74
C LEU A 46 6.63 -0.73 9.47
N HIS A 47 6.96 -0.14 8.34
CA HIS A 47 6.62 -0.68 7.04
C HIS A 47 7.83 -1.43 6.48
N MET A 48 7.68 -2.72 6.20
CA MET A 48 8.76 -3.54 5.69
C MET A 48 9.32 -2.98 4.37
N PRO A 49 10.65 -3.02 4.14
CA PRO A 49 11.23 -2.50 2.91
C PRO A 49 10.71 -3.27 1.68
N SER A 50 10.66 -2.60 0.53
CA SER A 50 10.30 -3.24 -0.75
C SER A 50 11.38 -4.17 -1.30
N MET A 51 12.61 -4.06 -0.80
CA MET A 51 13.76 -4.86 -1.21
C MET A 51 14.39 -5.59 -0.04
N ILE A 52 14.97 -6.75 -0.30
CA ILE A 52 15.64 -7.60 0.69
C ILE A 52 17.01 -8.08 0.17
N MET A 53 17.96 -8.32 1.08
CA MET A 53 19.24 -8.97 0.75
C MET A 53 19.09 -10.49 0.81
N THR A 54 19.51 -11.14 -0.26
CA THR A 54 19.63 -12.60 -0.34
C THR A 54 21.10 -12.99 -0.57
N PRO A 55 21.48 -14.25 -0.43
CA PRO A 55 22.83 -14.70 -0.79
C PRO A 55 23.22 -14.40 -2.24
N ARG A 56 22.25 -14.22 -3.14
CA ARG A 56 22.46 -13.90 -4.56
C ARG A 56 22.42 -12.41 -4.86
N GLY A 57 22.20 -11.55 -3.86
CA GLY A 57 22.10 -10.09 -4.01
C GLY A 57 20.73 -9.55 -3.65
N LYS A 58 20.42 -8.35 -4.14
CA LYS A 58 19.14 -7.67 -3.87
C LYS A 58 17.99 -8.34 -4.61
N ALA A 59 16.88 -8.54 -3.91
CA ALA A 59 15.63 -9.06 -4.47
C ALA A 59 14.44 -8.24 -3.96
N GLY A 60 13.32 -8.24 -4.67
CA GLY A 60 12.06 -7.72 -4.16
C GLY A 60 11.58 -8.55 -2.97
N VAL A 61 10.94 -7.89 -2.00
CA VAL A 61 10.28 -8.61 -0.90
C VAL A 61 9.11 -9.39 -1.44
N ASP A 62 9.15 -10.71 -1.24
CA ASP A 62 8.13 -11.61 -1.73
C ASP A 62 8.06 -12.86 -0.86
N PHE A 63 7.04 -12.92 -0.01
CA PHE A 63 6.75 -14.06 0.85
C PHE A 63 6.08 -15.22 0.10
N ALA A 64 5.52 -14.94 -1.08
CA ALA A 64 4.82 -15.92 -1.90
C ALA A 64 5.79 -16.88 -2.62
N GLN A 65 7.01 -16.43 -2.89
CA GLN A 65 8.06 -17.27 -3.48
C GLN A 65 8.49 -18.38 -2.51
N GLU A 66 9.15 -19.38 -3.07
CA GLU A 66 9.83 -20.43 -2.30
C GLU A 66 11.34 -20.19 -2.27
N GLY A 67 12.02 -20.76 -1.26
CA GLY A 67 13.47 -20.74 -1.13
C GLY A 67 14.04 -19.43 -0.59
N GLU A 68 15.20 -19.02 -1.13
CA GLU A 68 16.07 -18.00 -0.53
C GLU A 68 15.41 -16.63 -0.32
N VAL A 69 14.52 -16.19 -1.25
CA VAL A 69 13.85 -14.89 -1.14
C VAL A 69 12.85 -14.91 0.03
N ALA A 70 11.94 -15.89 0.06
CA ALA A 70 11.00 -16.00 1.17
C ALA A 70 11.71 -16.19 2.51
N ASP A 71 12.79 -16.99 2.55
CA ASP A 71 13.56 -17.19 3.79
C ASP A 71 14.25 -15.90 4.26
N ALA A 72 14.72 -15.07 3.33
CA ALA A 72 15.28 -13.76 3.65
C ALA A 72 14.18 -12.80 4.15
N CYS A 73 12.99 -12.83 3.54
CA CYS A 73 11.84 -12.04 3.99
C CYS A 73 11.43 -12.40 5.41
N PHE A 74 11.32 -13.71 5.73
CA PHE A 74 10.96 -14.14 7.08
C PHE A 74 12.02 -13.80 8.12
N ARG A 75 13.32 -13.95 7.81
CA ARG A 75 14.40 -13.52 8.72
C ARG A 75 14.35 -12.02 9.00
N LYS A 76 14.13 -11.18 7.97
CA LYS A 76 13.99 -9.74 8.17
C LYS A 76 12.76 -9.40 8.99
N LEU A 77 11.65 -10.09 8.77
CA LEU A 77 10.43 -9.91 9.56
C LEU A 77 10.64 -10.27 11.03
N GLU A 78 11.35 -11.36 11.34
CA GLU A 78 11.69 -11.74 12.71
C GLU A 78 12.59 -10.69 13.39
N GLU A 79 13.57 -10.13 12.66
CA GLU A 79 14.40 -9.01 13.14
C GLU A 79 13.53 -7.78 13.48
N LEU A 80 12.59 -7.43 12.60
CA LEU A 80 11.69 -6.29 12.81
C LEU A 80 10.72 -6.53 13.96
N LEU A 81 10.22 -7.74 14.15
CA LEU A 81 9.35 -8.11 15.27
C LEU A 81 10.08 -7.97 16.61
N LEU A 82 11.33 -8.41 16.66
CA LEU A 82 12.16 -8.25 17.86
C LEU A 82 12.40 -6.77 18.17
N PHE A 83 12.88 -6.00 17.20
CA PHE A 83 13.10 -4.57 17.36
C PHE A 83 11.81 -3.82 17.78
N ALA A 84 10.68 -4.12 17.13
CA ALA A 84 9.40 -3.51 17.44
C ALA A 84 8.95 -3.81 18.88
N SER A 85 9.10 -5.06 19.31
CA SER A 85 8.76 -5.49 20.67
C SER A 85 9.61 -4.78 21.72
N GLU A 86 10.93 -4.69 21.51
CA GLU A 86 11.87 -4.07 22.44
C GLU A 86 11.65 -2.55 22.56
N ASN A 87 11.18 -1.88 21.49
CA ASN A 87 11.02 -0.44 21.43
C ASN A 87 9.55 0.04 21.53
N GLY A 88 8.61 -0.85 21.84
CA GLY A 88 7.20 -0.52 22.04
C GLY A 88 6.50 -0.04 20.78
N VAL A 89 6.96 -0.48 19.59
CA VAL A 89 6.29 -0.27 18.31
C VAL A 89 5.10 -1.21 18.23
N SER A 90 3.95 -0.67 17.82
CA SER A 90 2.68 -1.40 17.90
C SER A 90 2.38 -2.25 16.68
N TYR A 91 2.85 -1.84 15.49
CA TYR A 91 2.48 -2.45 14.22
C TYR A 91 3.69 -2.71 13.32
N ILE A 92 3.63 -3.80 12.57
CA ILE A 92 4.48 -4.02 11.39
C ILE A 92 3.57 -4.24 10.20
N ILE A 93 3.80 -3.51 9.12
CA ILE A 93 3.03 -3.56 7.88
C ILE A 93 3.87 -4.20 6.80
N ILE A 94 3.28 -5.15 6.08
CA ILE A 94 3.97 -5.93 5.04
C ILE A 94 3.12 -6.13 3.80
N HIS A 95 3.79 -6.19 2.66
CA HIS A 95 3.23 -6.74 1.42
C HIS A 95 3.59 -8.22 1.32
N LEU A 96 2.65 -9.09 0.95
CA LEU A 96 2.93 -10.52 0.81
C LEU A 96 3.67 -10.90 -0.48
N GLY A 97 3.67 -10.01 -1.47
CA GLY A 97 4.30 -10.24 -2.76
C GLY A 97 3.33 -10.73 -3.84
N PHE A 98 3.88 -11.42 -4.83
CA PHE A 98 3.19 -11.77 -6.06
C PHE A 98 3.31 -13.27 -6.32
N PHE A 99 2.38 -13.84 -7.10
CA PHE A 99 2.44 -15.22 -7.53
C PHE A 99 2.22 -15.32 -9.03
N ASN A 100 2.69 -16.42 -9.63
CA ASN A 100 2.51 -16.65 -11.06
C ASN A 100 1.19 -17.41 -11.29
N SER A 101 0.15 -16.67 -11.72
CA SER A 101 -1.20 -17.19 -11.91
C SER A 101 -1.35 -18.25 -13.03
N PHE A 102 -0.32 -18.41 -13.87
CA PHE A 102 -0.27 -19.49 -14.87
C PHE A 102 0.31 -20.80 -14.32
N ARG A 103 0.90 -20.77 -13.12
CA ARG A 103 1.57 -21.94 -12.53
C ARG A 103 0.91 -22.45 -11.27
N GLU A 104 0.33 -21.55 -10.49
CA GLU A 104 -0.21 -21.86 -9.16
C GLU A 104 -1.57 -21.19 -8.97
N THR A 105 -2.40 -21.73 -8.10
CA THR A 105 -3.60 -21.03 -7.64
C THR A 105 -3.26 -20.10 -6.49
N ARG A 106 -3.99 -19.01 -6.34
CA ARG A 106 -3.84 -18.09 -5.21
C ARG A 106 -4.02 -18.79 -3.87
N GLU A 107 -4.99 -19.71 -3.80
CA GLU A 107 -5.32 -20.46 -2.60
C GLU A 107 -4.16 -21.32 -2.12
N ASP A 108 -3.49 -22.03 -3.03
CA ASP A 108 -2.33 -22.86 -2.70
C ASP A 108 -1.17 -22.01 -2.17
N VAL A 109 -0.89 -20.87 -2.82
CA VAL A 109 0.14 -19.96 -2.38
C VAL A 109 -0.19 -19.34 -1.02
N LEU A 110 -1.43 -18.88 -0.81
CA LEU A 110 -1.89 -18.35 0.48
C LEU A 110 -1.78 -19.39 1.59
N ALA A 111 -2.16 -20.63 1.33
CA ALA A 111 -2.05 -21.71 2.30
C ALA A 111 -0.59 -21.98 2.71
N ARG A 112 0.33 -22.00 1.73
CA ARG A 112 1.77 -22.15 1.96
C ARG A 112 2.34 -20.99 2.79
N VAL A 113 1.99 -19.77 2.45
CA VAL A 113 2.42 -18.56 3.17
C VAL A 113 1.86 -18.57 4.60
N ALA A 114 0.57 -18.84 4.77
CA ALA A 114 -0.10 -18.88 6.07
C ALA A 114 0.54 -19.91 7.03
N GLN A 115 0.99 -21.07 6.53
CA GLN A 115 1.69 -22.05 7.36
C GLN A 115 2.97 -21.49 8.02
N ARG A 116 3.67 -20.60 7.33
CA ARG A 116 4.88 -19.96 7.88
C ARG A 116 4.49 -18.84 8.85
N PHE A 117 3.53 -17.99 8.50
CA PHE A 117 3.05 -16.92 9.39
C PHE A 117 2.47 -17.44 10.70
N ASN A 118 1.74 -18.55 10.68
CA ASN A 118 1.18 -19.18 11.89
C ASN A 118 2.26 -19.73 12.85
N LYS A 119 3.51 -19.82 12.42
CA LYS A 119 4.65 -20.24 13.26
C LYS A 119 5.41 -19.05 13.84
N LEU A 120 5.16 -17.82 13.38
CA LEU A 120 5.85 -16.64 13.87
C LEU A 120 5.39 -16.28 15.29
N SER A 121 6.35 -15.89 16.12
CA SER A 121 6.06 -15.24 17.39
C SER A 121 5.97 -13.75 17.18
N CYS A 122 4.78 -13.17 17.27
CA CYS A 122 4.58 -11.74 17.08
C CYS A 122 5.01 -10.86 18.27
N LEU A 123 5.45 -11.46 19.40
CA LEU A 123 6.05 -10.77 20.55
C LEU A 123 5.20 -9.61 21.11
N GLY A 124 3.87 -9.65 20.93
CA GLY A 124 2.96 -8.57 21.32
C GLY A 124 2.82 -7.45 20.28
N VAL A 125 3.50 -7.54 19.13
CA VAL A 125 3.38 -6.62 18.01
C VAL A 125 2.27 -7.10 17.07
N LYS A 126 1.43 -6.18 16.57
CA LYS A 126 0.40 -6.53 15.59
C LYS A 126 1.02 -6.52 14.18
N LEU A 127 1.11 -7.69 13.59
CA LEU A 127 1.55 -7.84 12.20
C LEU A 127 0.33 -7.66 11.28
N CYS A 128 0.41 -6.72 10.33
CA CYS A 128 -0.65 -6.40 9.38
C CYS A 128 -0.19 -6.64 7.95
N VAL A 129 -1.04 -7.27 7.15
CA VAL A 129 -0.86 -7.39 5.70
C VAL A 129 -1.64 -6.30 4.97
N GLU A 130 -1.02 -5.71 3.99
CA GLU A 130 -1.58 -4.61 3.20
C GLU A 130 -2.09 -5.12 1.85
N ASN A 131 -3.19 -4.52 1.36
CA ASN A 131 -3.64 -4.73 0.00
C ASN A 131 -2.66 -4.07 -0.98
N VAL A 132 -2.20 -4.85 -1.95
CA VAL A 132 -1.28 -4.39 -3.01
C VAL A 132 -2.02 -4.34 -4.33
N PRO A 133 -1.97 -3.23 -5.09
CA PRO A 133 -2.71 -3.13 -6.33
C PRO A 133 -2.11 -4.00 -7.44
N ARG A 134 -2.92 -4.33 -8.41
CA ARG A 134 -2.44 -4.82 -9.68
C ARG A 134 -1.79 -3.67 -10.44
N TRP A 135 -0.56 -3.87 -10.85
CA TRP A 135 0.14 -2.92 -11.67
C TRP A 135 0.15 -3.43 -13.11
N THR A 136 -0.21 -2.61 -14.06
CA THR A 136 -0.12 -2.96 -15.49
C THR A 136 1.28 -3.37 -15.91
N THR A 137 2.28 -2.80 -15.25
CA THR A 137 3.70 -3.04 -15.53
C THR A 137 4.19 -4.45 -15.17
N LEU A 138 3.45 -5.18 -14.33
CA LEU A 138 3.94 -6.44 -13.75
C LEU A 138 3.46 -7.68 -14.49
N CYS A 139 2.85 -7.51 -15.63
CA CYS A 139 2.37 -8.62 -16.43
C CYS A 139 1.22 -9.41 -15.77
N PHE A 140 0.28 -9.86 -16.56
CA PHE A 140 -0.80 -10.75 -16.15
C PHE A 140 -0.34 -12.10 -15.58
N GLU A 141 0.98 -12.36 -15.64
CA GLU A 141 1.62 -13.56 -15.08
C GLU A 141 1.89 -13.43 -13.57
N HIS A 142 2.10 -12.22 -13.08
CA HIS A 142 2.46 -11.93 -11.69
C HIS A 142 1.37 -11.10 -11.03
N GLU A 143 0.43 -11.80 -10.40
CA GLU A 143 -0.66 -11.15 -9.67
C GLU A 143 -0.27 -10.90 -8.22
N PRO A 144 -0.68 -9.76 -7.62
CA PRO A 144 -0.50 -9.55 -6.19
C PRO A 144 -1.29 -10.59 -5.41
N LEU A 145 -0.69 -11.12 -4.37
CA LEU A 145 -1.31 -12.17 -3.57
C LEU A 145 -2.55 -11.66 -2.82
N LEU A 146 -2.49 -10.41 -2.35
CA LEU A 146 -3.58 -9.72 -1.66
C LEU A 146 -3.86 -8.37 -2.34
N SER A 147 -4.92 -8.25 -3.12
CA SER A 147 -5.27 -6.98 -3.77
C SER A 147 -6.65 -6.43 -3.36
N ASN A 148 -7.54 -7.30 -2.93
CA ASN A 148 -8.93 -6.94 -2.61
C ASN A 148 -9.42 -7.60 -1.32
N VAL A 149 -10.65 -7.27 -0.93
CA VAL A 149 -11.26 -7.72 0.33
C VAL A 149 -11.44 -9.24 0.38
N GLU A 150 -11.71 -9.88 -0.73
CA GLU A 150 -11.90 -11.34 -0.81
C GLU A 150 -10.60 -12.07 -0.49
N HIS A 151 -9.49 -11.62 -1.09
CA HIS A 151 -8.15 -12.18 -0.85
C HIS A 151 -7.70 -12.01 0.60
N LEU A 152 -7.91 -10.82 1.17
CA LEU A 152 -7.61 -10.53 2.57
C LEU A 152 -8.46 -11.36 3.52
N THR A 153 -9.77 -11.48 3.25
CA THR A 153 -10.67 -12.32 4.04
C THR A 153 -10.25 -13.80 4.00
N LEU A 154 -9.84 -14.27 2.83
CA LEU A 154 -9.35 -15.64 2.67
C LEU A 154 -8.07 -15.85 3.49
N PHE A 155 -7.12 -14.94 3.41
CA PHE A 155 -5.88 -15.04 4.17
C PHE A 155 -6.10 -14.96 5.68
N GLN A 156 -6.97 -14.06 6.16
CA GLN A 156 -7.32 -13.99 7.59
C GLN A 156 -7.97 -15.27 8.12
N LYS A 157 -8.77 -15.99 7.31
CA LYS A 157 -9.30 -17.30 7.69
C LYS A 157 -8.19 -18.34 7.89
N MET A 158 -7.12 -18.26 7.10
CA MET A 158 -5.97 -19.16 7.19
C MET A 158 -4.98 -18.73 8.29
N CYS A 159 -4.92 -17.43 8.59
CA CYS A 159 -4.00 -16.85 9.57
C CYS A 159 -4.73 -15.80 10.47
N PRO A 160 -5.54 -16.23 11.45
CA PRO A 160 -6.43 -15.34 12.21
C PRO A 160 -5.71 -14.29 13.09
N ALA A 161 -4.44 -14.53 13.42
CA ALA A 161 -3.63 -13.60 14.22
C ALA A 161 -3.18 -12.35 13.44
N ILE A 162 -3.20 -12.42 12.11
CA ILE A 162 -2.75 -11.35 11.23
C ILE A 162 -3.83 -10.27 11.13
N GLY A 163 -3.38 -9.02 11.30
CA GLY A 163 -4.17 -7.83 11.03
C GLY A 163 -4.19 -7.45 9.56
N VAL A 164 -4.98 -6.45 9.25
CA VAL A 164 -5.10 -5.89 7.90
C VAL A 164 -4.79 -4.40 7.92
N THR A 165 -3.97 -3.98 6.97
CA THR A 165 -3.80 -2.59 6.56
C THR A 165 -4.62 -2.38 5.30
N LEU A 166 -5.50 -1.35 5.32
CA LEU A 166 -6.16 -0.88 4.11
C LEU A 166 -5.41 0.32 3.57
N ASP A 167 -4.82 0.18 2.39
CA ASP A 167 -4.38 1.32 1.59
C ASP A 167 -5.49 1.70 0.61
N ILE A 168 -5.95 2.95 0.73
CA ILE A 168 -7.11 3.48 -0.04
C ILE A 168 -6.74 3.67 -1.51
N ASP A 169 -5.55 4.16 -1.79
CA ASP A 169 -5.11 4.37 -3.18
C ASP A 169 -4.84 3.04 -3.89
N HIS A 170 -4.22 2.09 -3.22
CA HIS A 170 -4.05 0.74 -3.73
C HIS A 170 -5.39 0.08 -4.11
N LEU A 171 -6.43 0.31 -3.31
CA LEU A 171 -7.78 -0.18 -3.62
C LEU A 171 -8.34 0.51 -4.87
N ALA A 172 -8.11 1.82 -5.02
CA ALA A 172 -8.56 2.57 -6.20
C ALA A 172 -7.81 2.11 -7.47
N ILE A 173 -6.49 1.97 -7.39
CA ILE A 173 -5.66 1.44 -8.49
C ILE A 173 -6.14 0.04 -8.90
N ASP A 174 -6.29 -0.89 -7.94
CA ASP A 174 -6.76 -2.26 -8.22
C ASP A 174 -8.17 -2.27 -8.84
N THR A 175 -9.02 -1.32 -8.46
CA THR A 175 -10.37 -1.19 -9.05
C THR A 175 -10.30 -0.82 -10.53
N VAL A 176 -9.48 0.17 -10.87
CA VAL A 176 -9.34 0.62 -12.28
C VAL A 176 -8.69 -0.46 -13.12
N PHE A 177 -7.54 -0.98 -12.71
CA PHE A 177 -6.84 -2.00 -13.48
C PHE A 177 -7.62 -3.31 -13.56
N GLY A 178 -8.26 -3.73 -12.47
CA GLY A 178 -9.10 -4.93 -12.45
C GLY A 178 -10.30 -4.86 -13.40
N TYR A 179 -10.88 -3.67 -13.60
CA TYR A 179 -11.98 -3.49 -14.55
C TYR A 179 -11.57 -3.80 -16.00
N PHE A 180 -10.33 -3.46 -16.35
CA PHE A 180 -9.82 -3.66 -17.70
C PHE A 180 -9.13 -5.02 -17.91
N GLU A 181 -8.81 -5.74 -16.84
CA GLU A 181 -7.98 -6.94 -16.89
C GLU A 181 -8.45 -7.97 -17.91
N GLU A 182 -9.73 -8.33 -17.90
CA GLU A 182 -10.26 -9.40 -18.76
C GLU A 182 -10.05 -9.07 -20.24
N GLY A 183 -10.39 -7.86 -20.66
CA GLY A 183 -10.25 -7.45 -22.06
C GLY A 183 -8.82 -7.31 -22.56
N PHE A 184 -7.87 -6.99 -21.64
CA PHE A 184 -6.47 -6.87 -22.00
C PHE A 184 -5.68 -8.17 -21.87
N ARG A 185 -6.06 -9.05 -20.96
CA ARG A 185 -5.39 -10.35 -20.75
C ARG A 185 -5.40 -11.20 -22.01
N ASP A 186 -6.52 -11.30 -22.68
CA ASP A 186 -6.63 -12.04 -23.94
C ASP A 186 -5.74 -11.48 -25.04
N ARG A 187 -5.63 -10.14 -25.13
CA ARG A 187 -4.75 -9.48 -26.09
C ARG A 187 -3.27 -9.69 -25.76
N TYR A 188 -2.92 -9.66 -24.47
CA TYR A 188 -1.54 -9.83 -24.00
C TYR A 188 -0.97 -11.22 -24.31
N ILE A 189 -1.77 -12.27 -24.19
CA ILE A 189 -1.32 -13.67 -24.44
C ILE A 189 -0.78 -13.83 -25.87
N PHE A 190 -1.31 -13.08 -26.84
CA PHE A 190 -0.93 -13.16 -28.24
C PHE A 190 0.08 -12.08 -28.66
N GLU A 191 0.51 -11.22 -27.76
CA GLU A 191 1.39 -10.11 -28.11
C GLU A 191 2.87 -10.51 -28.00
N SER A 192 3.62 -10.20 -29.07
CA SER A 192 5.05 -10.46 -29.14
C SER A 192 5.91 -9.34 -28.55
N ASP A 193 5.42 -8.10 -28.57
CA ASP A 193 6.07 -6.91 -28.01
C ASP A 193 5.32 -6.44 -26.77
N ARG A 194 5.66 -7.03 -25.64
CA ARG A 194 4.99 -6.81 -24.36
C ARG A 194 5.15 -5.39 -23.83
N ASP A 195 6.30 -4.77 -24.01
CA ASP A 195 6.56 -3.40 -23.52
C ASP A 195 5.71 -2.39 -24.30
N ARG A 196 5.64 -2.55 -25.62
CA ARG A 196 4.79 -1.72 -26.46
C ARG A 196 3.30 -1.93 -26.16
N PHE A 197 2.89 -3.17 -25.96
CA PHE A 197 1.51 -3.47 -25.61
C PHE A 197 1.10 -2.83 -24.29
N GLN A 198 1.96 -2.89 -23.28
CA GLN A 198 1.74 -2.27 -21.99
C GLN A 198 1.48 -0.77 -22.12
N LEU A 199 2.31 -0.05 -22.88
CA LEU A 199 2.13 1.39 -23.09
C LEU A 199 0.79 1.70 -23.77
N ILE A 200 0.40 0.92 -24.79
CA ILE A 200 -0.89 1.06 -25.47
C ILE A 200 -2.02 0.81 -24.48
N MET A 201 -1.92 -0.24 -23.69
CA MET A 201 -2.92 -0.59 -22.69
C MET A 201 -3.12 0.52 -21.67
N GLU A 202 -2.05 1.07 -21.12
CA GLU A 202 -2.12 2.19 -20.17
C GLU A 202 -2.82 3.41 -20.78
N GLN A 203 -2.50 3.75 -22.01
CA GLN A 203 -3.13 4.86 -22.71
C GLN A 203 -4.63 4.63 -22.96
N GLU A 204 -5.02 3.44 -23.42
CA GLU A 204 -6.41 3.07 -23.63
C GLU A 204 -7.22 3.09 -22.32
N MET A 205 -6.65 2.52 -21.25
CA MET A 205 -7.26 2.51 -19.92
C MET A 205 -7.50 3.92 -19.42
N MET A 206 -6.48 4.78 -19.44
CA MET A 206 -6.61 6.15 -18.95
C MET A 206 -7.60 6.97 -19.78
N ALA A 207 -7.64 6.79 -21.10
CA ALA A 207 -8.62 7.44 -21.95
C ALA A 207 -10.05 7.02 -21.60
N GLN A 208 -10.31 5.73 -21.40
CA GLN A 208 -11.62 5.21 -21.01
C GLN A 208 -12.02 5.64 -19.60
N THR A 209 -11.06 5.63 -18.65
CA THR A 209 -11.31 6.06 -17.26
C THR A 209 -11.72 7.53 -17.22
N ARG A 210 -11.01 8.39 -17.96
CA ARG A 210 -11.36 9.85 -18.09
C ARG A 210 -12.74 10.06 -18.69
N ASN A 211 -13.17 9.22 -19.62
CA ASN A 211 -14.50 9.30 -20.23
C ASN A 211 -15.61 8.73 -19.33
N SER A 212 -15.25 8.00 -18.27
CA SER A 212 -16.21 7.27 -17.41
C SER A 212 -15.97 7.56 -15.92
N VAL A 213 -15.59 8.78 -15.57
CA VAL A 213 -15.23 9.18 -14.19
C VAL A 213 -16.30 8.79 -13.17
N ALA A 214 -17.57 9.04 -13.49
CA ALA A 214 -18.68 8.73 -12.59
C ALA A 214 -18.77 7.22 -12.28
N LEU A 215 -18.57 6.37 -13.28
CA LEU A 215 -18.57 4.90 -13.12
C LEU A 215 -17.44 4.47 -12.18
N PHE A 216 -16.22 4.93 -12.41
CA PHE A 216 -15.09 4.53 -11.56
C PHE A 216 -15.20 5.11 -10.16
N THR A 217 -15.73 6.32 -9.99
CA THR A 217 -16.04 6.86 -8.67
C THR A 217 -17.00 5.95 -7.90
N GLU A 218 -18.10 5.54 -8.53
CA GLU A 218 -19.06 4.63 -7.91
C GLU A 218 -18.45 3.26 -7.57
N MET A 219 -17.68 2.70 -8.51
CA MET A 219 -17.01 1.41 -8.29
C MET A 219 -16.03 1.46 -7.12
N ILE A 220 -15.16 2.47 -7.05
CA ILE A 220 -14.18 2.63 -5.98
C ILE A 220 -14.90 2.83 -4.64
N GLN A 221 -15.89 3.71 -4.59
CA GLN A 221 -16.69 3.94 -3.38
C GLN A 221 -17.39 2.67 -2.90
N SER A 222 -17.98 1.90 -3.82
CA SER A 222 -18.61 0.62 -3.51
C SER A 222 -17.61 -0.37 -2.92
N ARG A 223 -16.40 -0.49 -3.50
CA ARG A 223 -15.35 -1.37 -2.97
C ARG A 223 -14.84 -0.93 -1.60
N VAL A 224 -14.71 0.38 -1.37
CA VAL A 224 -14.36 0.91 -0.04
C VAL A 224 -15.42 0.52 0.99
N VAL A 225 -16.72 0.69 0.66
CA VAL A 225 -17.82 0.28 1.54
C VAL A 225 -17.78 -1.22 1.82
N ASP A 226 -17.68 -2.03 0.78
CA ASP A 226 -17.63 -3.50 0.88
C ASP A 226 -16.43 -3.95 1.75
N PHE A 227 -15.30 -3.27 1.64
CA PHE A 227 -14.13 -3.55 2.48
C PHE A 227 -14.47 -3.38 3.96
N PHE A 228 -15.03 -2.24 4.37
CA PHE A 228 -15.38 -1.97 5.76
C PHE A 228 -16.56 -2.81 6.29
N GLU A 229 -17.42 -3.32 5.42
CA GLU A 229 -18.49 -4.24 5.79
C GLU A 229 -17.96 -5.66 6.08
N LYS A 230 -16.97 -6.12 5.31
CA LYS A 230 -16.38 -7.46 5.44
C LYS A 230 -15.19 -7.51 6.41
N ILE A 231 -14.36 -6.46 6.41
CA ILE A 231 -13.14 -6.37 7.21
C ILE A 231 -13.08 -5.01 7.89
N GLN A 232 -12.86 -4.98 9.21
CA GLN A 232 -12.44 -3.76 9.89
C GLN A 232 -10.92 -3.74 9.93
N PRO A 233 -10.24 -2.82 9.21
CA PRO A 233 -8.79 -2.78 9.18
C PRO A 233 -8.21 -2.39 10.54
N ASP A 234 -7.09 -2.99 10.91
CA ASP A 234 -6.33 -2.63 12.11
C ASP A 234 -5.59 -1.31 11.91
N THR A 235 -5.11 -1.09 10.67
CA THR A 235 -4.45 0.16 10.25
C THR A 235 -4.94 0.59 8.86
N ILE A 236 -4.83 1.90 8.58
CA ILE A 236 -5.25 2.48 7.30
C ILE A 236 -4.14 3.41 6.81
N HIS A 237 -3.72 3.25 5.55
CA HIS A 237 -2.98 4.28 4.82
C HIS A 237 -3.98 5.23 4.18
N ALA A 238 -4.00 6.45 4.72
CA ALA A 238 -4.86 7.52 4.26
C ALA A 238 -4.11 8.35 3.22
N VAL A 239 -4.53 8.22 2.00
CA VAL A 239 -3.84 8.75 0.83
C VAL A 239 -4.87 9.15 -0.22
N GLY A 240 -4.64 10.28 -0.89
CA GLY A 240 -5.47 10.74 -1.99
C GLY A 240 -5.09 10.09 -3.31
N SER A 241 -6.04 10.03 -4.24
CA SER A 241 -5.87 9.33 -5.51
C SER A 241 -6.62 10.01 -6.65
N ASP A 242 -5.92 10.25 -7.76
CA ASP A 242 -6.53 10.64 -9.03
C ASP A 242 -6.52 9.46 -10.01
N PHE A 243 -7.50 8.61 -9.90
CA PHE A 243 -7.61 7.41 -10.72
C PHE A 243 -7.77 7.69 -12.24
N CYS A 244 -7.95 8.92 -12.64
CA CYS A 244 -7.94 9.33 -14.05
C CYS A 244 -6.53 9.59 -14.60
N ASN A 245 -5.51 9.54 -13.75
CA ASN A 245 -4.13 9.87 -14.07
C ASN A 245 -3.10 8.84 -13.57
N TYR A 246 -3.45 7.55 -13.56
CA TYR A 246 -2.52 6.47 -13.22
C TYR A 246 -1.56 6.17 -14.37
N GLU A 247 -0.69 7.12 -14.65
CA GLU A 247 0.35 7.03 -15.67
C GLU A 247 1.73 7.05 -15.00
N LEU A 248 2.67 6.29 -15.54
CA LEU A 248 4.06 6.35 -15.10
C LEU A 248 4.66 7.72 -15.46
N VAL A 249 5.30 8.36 -14.50
CA VAL A 249 6.08 9.57 -14.74
C VAL A 249 7.47 9.17 -15.19
N GLU A 250 7.83 9.50 -16.43
CA GLU A 250 9.11 9.10 -17.03
C GLU A 250 9.38 7.59 -16.96
N GLY A 251 8.32 6.76 -17.03
CA GLY A 251 8.42 5.32 -16.95
C GLY A 251 8.76 4.77 -15.55
N LYS A 252 8.58 5.55 -14.49
CA LYS A 252 8.92 5.18 -13.11
C LYS A 252 7.72 5.34 -12.16
N LEU A 253 7.69 4.52 -11.12
CA LEU A 253 6.81 4.71 -9.97
C LEU A 253 7.29 5.88 -9.09
N PRO A 254 6.40 6.58 -8.38
CA PRO A 254 4.96 6.36 -8.30
C PRO A 254 4.20 6.82 -9.55
N LEU A 255 2.96 6.33 -9.71
CA LEU A 255 2.06 6.81 -10.75
C LEU A 255 1.73 8.30 -10.53
N ARG A 256 1.40 9.01 -11.61
CA ARG A 256 1.11 10.44 -11.54
C ARG A 256 -0.03 10.80 -10.58
N GLY A 257 -1.10 10.01 -10.58
CA GLY A 257 -2.28 10.19 -9.74
C GLY A 257 -2.22 9.50 -8.39
N GLU A 258 -1.08 8.89 -8.03
CA GLU A 258 -0.88 8.12 -6.80
C GLU A 258 -0.35 9.01 -5.67
N ALA A 259 -0.70 8.64 -4.43
CA ALA A 259 -0.20 9.22 -3.19
C ALA A 259 -0.33 10.76 -3.13
N LEU A 260 -1.53 11.25 -3.39
CA LEU A 260 -1.88 12.66 -3.40
C LEU A 260 -2.31 13.16 -2.01
N PRO A 261 -2.27 14.50 -1.79
CA PRO A 261 -2.91 15.11 -0.64
C PRO A 261 -4.42 14.85 -0.60
N LEU A 262 -4.96 14.60 0.60
CA LEU A 262 -6.37 14.30 0.81
C LEU A 262 -7.26 15.51 0.54
N GLY A 263 -8.40 15.28 -0.09
CA GLY A 263 -9.47 16.27 -0.26
C GLY A 263 -9.10 17.50 -1.09
N HIS A 264 -8.02 17.44 -1.85
CA HIS A 264 -7.59 18.55 -2.67
C HIS A 264 -8.50 18.70 -3.90
N ASP A 265 -9.33 19.76 -3.90
CA ASP A 265 -10.15 20.19 -5.05
C ASP A 265 -9.33 20.97 -6.10
N GLY A 266 -8.05 21.22 -5.82
CA GLY A 266 -7.19 22.06 -6.63
C GLY A 266 -6.05 21.27 -7.28
N MET A 267 -5.64 21.75 -8.44
CA MET A 267 -4.43 21.27 -9.11
C MET A 267 -3.24 21.36 -8.15
N VAL A 268 -2.65 20.23 -7.78
CA VAL A 268 -1.30 20.20 -7.25
C VAL A 268 -0.41 20.81 -8.32
N GLN A 269 0.22 21.94 -8.02
CA GLN A 269 0.88 22.82 -8.98
C GLN A 269 1.63 22.05 -10.07
N ARG A 270 1.26 22.27 -11.33
CA ARG A 270 1.82 21.69 -12.56
C ARG A 270 1.38 20.30 -12.99
N MET A 271 0.84 19.44 -12.11
CA MET A 271 0.50 18.05 -12.53
C MET A 271 -0.95 17.87 -12.97
N MET A 272 -1.82 18.83 -12.72
CA MET A 272 -3.26 18.77 -13.06
C MET A 272 -3.94 17.49 -12.51
N VAL A 273 -3.54 17.04 -11.30
CA VAL A 273 -4.13 15.90 -10.61
C VAL A 273 -5.00 16.38 -9.45
N VAL A 274 -6.08 15.67 -9.20
CA VAL A 274 -7.09 16.00 -8.18
C VAL A 274 -7.42 14.75 -7.41
N ASP A 275 -7.41 14.83 -6.08
CA ASP A 275 -7.91 13.70 -5.28
C ASP A 275 -9.41 13.49 -5.54
N ARG A 276 -9.76 12.28 -6.00
CA ARG A 276 -11.12 11.91 -6.40
C ARG A 276 -11.80 10.97 -5.40
N ILE A 277 -11.14 10.69 -4.27
CA ILE A 277 -11.68 9.83 -3.23
C ILE A 277 -12.54 10.65 -2.27
N ASP A 278 -13.77 10.21 -2.02
CA ASP A 278 -14.56 10.76 -0.92
C ASP A 278 -14.15 10.10 0.41
N HIS A 279 -13.18 10.71 1.09
CA HIS A 279 -12.63 10.20 2.35
C HIS A 279 -13.66 10.15 3.49
N LYS A 280 -14.76 10.90 3.42
CA LYS A 280 -15.83 10.84 4.43
C LYS A 280 -16.51 9.49 4.45
N ILE A 281 -16.55 8.80 3.31
CA ILE A 281 -17.18 7.48 3.19
C ILE A 281 -16.50 6.47 4.10
N TRP A 282 -15.16 6.35 4.03
CA TRP A 282 -14.44 5.37 4.84
C TRP A 282 -14.23 5.84 6.28
N LEU A 283 -13.95 7.13 6.50
CA LEU A 283 -13.78 7.68 7.85
C LEU A 283 -15.03 7.46 8.71
N SER A 284 -16.23 7.60 8.12
CA SER A 284 -17.49 7.35 8.82
C SER A 284 -17.76 5.87 9.15
N ARG A 285 -17.00 4.94 8.58
CA ARG A 285 -17.16 3.48 8.75
C ARG A 285 -16.15 2.85 9.69
N ILE A 286 -15.16 3.59 10.13
CA ILE A 286 -14.18 3.10 11.09
C ILE A 286 -14.86 2.76 12.42
N ARG A 287 -14.73 1.51 12.86
CA ARG A 287 -15.25 1.02 14.15
C ARG A 287 -14.13 0.61 15.09
N ALA A 288 -13.04 0.05 14.57
CA ALA A 288 -11.98 -0.58 15.35
C ALA A 288 -10.60 -0.45 14.66
N CYS A 289 -10.23 0.75 14.24
CA CYS A 289 -8.90 1.01 13.71
C CYS A 289 -7.99 1.57 14.80
N GLY A 290 -6.77 1.04 14.92
CA GLY A 290 -5.79 1.51 15.91
C GLY A 290 -4.88 2.62 15.40
N LEU A 291 -4.65 2.68 14.07
CA LEU A 291 -3.72 3.59 13.44
C LEU A 291 -4.22 4.05 12.06
N ILE A 292 -4.20 5.35 11.83
CA ILE A 292 -4.29 5.93 10.48
C ILE A 292 -2.94 6.56 10.17
N THR A 293 -2.32 6.13 9.10
CA THR A 293 -1.07 6.67 8.59
C THR A 293 -1.33 7.56 7.40
N LEU A 294 -0.93 8.82 7.48
CA LEU A 294 -0.96 9.76 6.36
C LEU A 294 0.22 9.46 5.45
N GLU A 295 -0.08 9.10 4.22
CA GLU A 295 0.92 8.80 3.21
C GLU A 295 0.90 9.86 2.10
N LEU A 296 2.06 10.43 1.83
CA LEU A 296 2.31 11.34 0.73
C LEU A 296 3.66 11.03 0.12
N HIS A 297 3.74 11.04 -1.19
CA HIS A 297 5.05 11.02 -1.83
C HIS A 297 5.70 12.39 -1.80
N LEU A 298 6.98 12.44 -1.40
CA LEU A 298 7.77 13.66 -1.45
C LEU A 298 7.99 14.05 -2.93
N ARG A 299 7.41 15.18 -3.31
CA ARG A 299 7.50 15.72 -4.67
C ARG A 299 7.97 17.18 -4.63
N SER A 300 8.64 17.62 -5.68
CA SER A 300 9.14 18.99 -5.78
C SER A 300 8.09 20.03 -6.17
N ASP A 301 6.90 19.59 -6.52
CA ASP A 301 5.83 20.43 -7.07
C ASP A 301 4.82 20.92 -6.01
N TYR A 302 4.98 20.52 -4.74
CA TYR A 302 4.21 21.03 -3.62
C TYR A 302 5.02 21.14 -2.32
N ASP A 303 4.51 21.96 -1.39
CA ASP A 303 5.05 22.05 -0.02
C ASP A 303 4.60 20.82 0.78
N TYR A 304 5.47 19.81 0.83
CA TYR A 304 5.20 18.53 1.47
C TYR A 304 4.75 18.65 2.93
N ILE A 305 5.42 19.51 3.72
CA ILE A 305 5.09 19.67 5.14
C ILE A 305 3.74 20.36 5.33
N ARG A 306 3.44 21.36 4.50
CA ARG A 306 2.14 22.03 4.53
C ARG A 306 1.03 21.05 4.17
N MET A 307 1.18 20.29 3.09
CA MET A 307 0.18 19.31 2.67
C MET A 307 -0.02 18.22 3.74
N MET A 308 1.04 17.76 4.37
CA MET A 308 0.94 16.78 5.46
C MET A 308 0.18 17.34 6.67
N LYS A 309 0.37 18.64 7.02
CA LYS A 309 -0.41 19.30 8.08
C LYS A 309 -1.87 19.42 7.72
N GLU A 310 -2.18 19.85 6.50
CA GLU A 310 -3.56 19.95 6.01
C GLU A 310 -4.26 18.57 6.03
N ASN A 311 -3.57 17.50 5.61
CA ASN A 311 -4.08 16.13 5.71
C ASN A 311 -4.34 15.71 7.16
N TYR A 312 -3.42 16.05 8.07
CA TYR A 312 -3.57 15.73 9.49
C TYR A 312 -4.78 16.45 10.10
N GLU A 313 -4.95 17.73 9.82
CA GLU A 313 -6.09 18.53 10.25
C GLU A 313 -7.41 17.99 9.68
N PHE A 314 -7.41 17.66 8.39
CA PHE A 314 -8.57 17.10 7.71
C PHE A 314 -9.01 15.78 8.35
N VAL A 315 -8.11 14.82 8.50
CA VAL A 315 -8.42 13.52 9.13
C VAL A 315 -8.83 13.70 10.59
N SER A 316 -8.09 14.53 11.35
CA SER A 316 -8.41 14.80 12.75
C SER A 316 -9.80 15.42 12.95
N SER A 317 -10.27 16.22 12.01
CA SER A 317 -11.60 16.86 12.06
C SER A 317 -12.75 15.90 11.83
N LEU A 318 -12.50 14.75 11.20
CA LEU A 318 -13.52 13.77 10.81
C LEU A 318 -13.57 12.55 11.74
N ILE A 319 -12.58 12.42 12.61
CA ILE A 319 -12.53 11.35 13.61
C ILE A 319 -13.22 11.84 14.89
N PRO A 320 -14.18 11.08 15.44
CA PRO A 320 -14.87 11.46 16.65
C PRO A 320 -14.00 11.46 17.91
#